data_11ccbaa2897ee10433197a60e0e9a0c7
#
_entry.id   11ccbaa2897ee10433197a60e0e9a0c7
#
_cell.length_a   1.000
_cell.length_b   1.000
_cell.length_c   1.000
_cell.angle_alpha   90.00
_cell.angle_beta   90.00
_cell.angle_gamma   90.00
#
_symmetry.space_group_name_H-M   'P 1'
#
loop_
_entity.id
_entity.type
_entity.pdbx_description
1 polymer ?
#
loop_
_entity_poly.entity_id
_entity_poly.type
_entity_poly.pdbx_seq_one_letter_code
_entity_poly.pdbx_strand_id
1 'polypeptide(L)'
;MSLESVSISTSKYITTVKANIDGHDYIVRKMGAGTQLDMSREISNLMKMRTELLNLEGKIKKAKTDEEADKMLADNMGKMESFNKIVNRIEAIFIDLFDDGEDGKRSAKLIHALGIENTQKVYNEIFDKAEQNAKE
;
A
#
# COMPACT_ATOMS: atom_id res chain seq x y z
N MET A 1 27.06 -27.22 27.63
CA MET A 1 26.10 -27.80 26.67
C MET A 1 25.90 -26.83 25.49
N SER A 2 26.21 -27.28 24.31
CA SER A 2 25.96 -26.47 23.10
C SER A 2 24.54 -26.69 22.60
N LEU A 3 23.88 -25.62 22.24
CA LEU A 3 22.56 -25.70 21.60
C LEU A 3 22.74 -26.04 20.12
N GLU A 4 21.99 -27.01 19.63
CA GLU A 4 21.99 -27.32 18.22
C GLU A 4 21.21 -26.24 17.46
N SER A 5 21.77 -25.81 16.31
CA SER A 5 21.13 -24.86 15.41
C SER A 5 20.22 -25.63 14.45
N VAL A 6 19.00 -25.14 14.30
CA VAL A 6 18.04 -25.70 13.33
C VAL A 6 17.83 -24.68 12.22
N SER A 7 18.01 -25.10 10.98
CA SER A 7 17.77 -24.26 9.81
C SER A 7 16.43 -24.61 9.17
N ILE A 8 15.59 -23.61 9.00
CA ILE A 8 14.26 -23.76 8.38
C ILE A 8 14.14 -22.79 7.21
N SER A 9 13.71 -23.31 6.06
CA SER A 9 13.34 -22.46 4.95
C SER A 9 11.85 -22.14 5.03
N THR A 10 11.49 -20.87 5.03
CA THR A 10 10.10 -20.41 5.10
C THR A 10 9.45 -20.25 3.74
N SER A 11 10.22 -20.26 2.66
CA SER A 11 9.71 -20.03 1.30
C SER A 11 8.58 -20.98 0.91
N LYS A 12 8.63 -22.23 1.36
CA LYS A 12 7.60 -23.24 1.09
C LYS A 12 6.25 -22.95 1.78
N TYR A 13 6.25 -22.07 2.78
CA TYR A 13 5.03 -21.69 3.49
C TYR A 13 4.45 -20.37 3.01
N ILE A 14 5.15 -19.67 2.12
CA ILE A 14 4.73 -18.38 1.58
C ILE A 14 4.12 -18.61 0.20
N THR A 15 2.86 -18.24 0.03
CA THR A 15 2.20 -18.32 -1.26
C THR A 15 2.67 -17.20 -2.16
N THR A 16 3.19 -17.55 -3.33
CA THR A 16 3.60 -16.61 -4.35
C THR A 16 2.91 -16.92 -5.67
N VAL A 17 2.62 -15.89 -6.44
CA VAL A 17 2.03 -16.00 -7.76
C VAL A 17 2.85 -15.19 -8.74
N LYS A 18 3.20 -15.75 -9.89
CA LYS A 18 3.82 -15.02 -10.97
C LYS A 18 2.71 -14.30 -11.74
N ALA A 19 2.80 -12.98 -11.82
CA ALA A 19 1.82 -12.16 -12.51
C ALA A 19 2.51 -11.32 -13.59
N ASN A 20 1.93 -11.29 -14.77
CA ASN A 20 2.36 -10.37 -15.82
C ASN A 20 1.44 -9.15 -15.77
N ILE A 21 2.03 -7.98 -15.54
CA ILE A 21 1.31 -6.71 -15.47
C ILE A 21 1.93 -5.78 -16.51
N ASP A 22 1.13 -5.40 -17.49
CA ASP A 22 1.54 -4.50 -18.57
C ASP A 22 2.82 -4.95 -19.29
N GLY A 23 2.96 -6.26 -19.50
CA GLY A 23 4.09 -6.85 -20.21
C GLY A 23 5.32 -7.15 -19.36
N HIS A 24 5.26 -6.91 -18.07
CA HIS A 24 6.36 -7.18 -17.14
C HIS A 24 5.96 -8.22 -16.09
N ASP A 25 6.87 -9.13 -15.80
CA ASP A 25 6.64 -10.20 -14.81
C ASP A 25 6.98 -9.73 -13.40
N TYR A 26 6.10 -10.07 -12.47
CA TYR A 26 6.28 -9.84 -11.04
C TYR A 26 6.02 -11.14 -10.29
N ILE A 27 6.72 -11.34 -9.20
CA ILE A 27 6.41 -12.40 -8.24
C ILE A 27 5.68 -11.74 -7.08
N VAL A 28 4.40 -12.03 -6.95
CA VAL A 28 3.54 -11.38 -5.93
C VAL A 28 3.36 -12.33 -4.77
N ARG A 29 3.73 -11.88 -3.57
CA ARG A 29 3.57 -12.65 -2.34
C ARG A 29 2.21 -12.35 -1.70
N LYS A 30 1.58 -13.40 -1.19
CA LYS A 30 0.32 -13.26 -0.47
C LYS A 30 0.60 -12.76 0.95
N MET A 31 -0.14 -11.73 1.37
CA MET A 31 -0.09 -11.24 2.75
C MET A 31 -0.64 -12.30 3.71
N GLY A 32 -0.03 -12.44 4.87
CA GLY A 32 -0.62 -13.19 5.98
C GLY A 32 -1.91 -12.51 6.46
N ALA A 33 -2.79 -13.27 7.12
CA ALA A 33 -4.08 -12.78 7.57
C ALA A 33 -3.99 -11.56 8.48
N GLY A 34 -3.02 -11.54 9.40
CA GLY A 34 -2.80 -10.40 10.31
C GLY A 34 -2.38 -9.14 9.57
N THR A 35 -1.44 -9.27 8.63
CA THR A 35 -0.99 -8.15 7.79
C THR A 35 -2.14 -7.61 6.94
N GLN A 36 -2.96 -8.50 6.40
CA GLN A 36 -4.11 -8.12 5.57
C GLN A 36 -5.14 -7.33 6.38
N LEU A 37 -5.42 -7.72 7.62
CA LEU A 37 -6.31 -6.99 8.51
C LEU A 37 -5.75 -5.62 8.87
N ASP A 38 -4.46 -5.54 9.20
CA ASP A 38 -3.79 -4.28 9.53
C ASP A 38 -3.80 -3.34 8.33
N MET A 39 -3.53 -3.87 7.14
CA MET A 39 -3.57 -3.12 5.89
C MET A 39 -4.96 -2.55 5.61
N SER A 40 -6.00 -3.37 5.77
CA SER A 40 -7.39 -2.94 5.56
C SER A 40 -7.78 -1.82 6.53
N ARG A 41 -7.33 -1.93 7.79
CA ARG A 41 -7.55 -0.90 8.81
C ARG A 41 -6.84 0.41 8.45
N GLU A 42 -5.58 0.33 8.05
CA GLU A 42 -4.81 1.51 7.66
C GLU A 42 -5.40 2.19 6.42
N ILE A 43 -5.83 1.42 5.42
CA ILE A 43 -6.49 1.97 4.23
C ILE A 43 -7.81 2.67 4.60
N SER A 44 -8.60 2.07 5.50
CA SER A 44 -9.83 2.69 5.99
C SER A 44 -9.54 4.02 6.69
N ASN A 45 -8.53 4.06 7.55
CA ASN A 45 -8.11 5.30 8.22
C ASN A 45 -7.64 6.35 7.22
N LEU A 46 -6.90 5.91 6.21
CA LEU A 46 -6.40 6.78 5.15
C LEU A 46 -7.55 7.44 4.38
N MET A 47 -8.61 6.69 4.07
CA MET A 47 -9.79 7.22 3.39
C MET A 47 -10.51 8.27 4.22
N LYS A 48 -10.60 8.06 5.54
CA LYS A 48 -11.16 9.06 6.47
C LYS A 48 -10.33 10.34 6.49
N MET A 49 -9.01 10.20 6.58
CA MET A 49 -8.08 11.35 6.55
C MET A 49 -8.16 12.09 5.23
N ARG A 50 -8.28 11.38 4.12
CA ARG A 50 -8.45 11.98 2.80
C ARG A 50 -9.71 12.84 2.73
N THR A 51 -10.82 12.34 3.28
CA THR A 51 -12.08 13.10 3.35
C THR A 51 -11.89 14.37 4.18
N GLU A 52 -11.23 14.28 5.33
CA GLU A 52 -10.93 15.44 6.18
C GLU A 52 -10.09 16.48 5.45
N LEU A 53 -9.05 16.02 4.70
CA LEU A 53 -8.18 16.92 3.94
C LEU A 53 -8.91 17.58 2.78
N LEU A 54 -9.80 16.86 2.10
CA LEU A 54 -10.64 17.43 1.03
C LEU A 54 -11.60 18.50 1.60
N ASN A 55 -12.18 18.25 2.76
CA ASN A 55 -13.03 19.23 3.44
C ASN A 55 -12.22 20.47 3.84
N LEU A 56 -10.99 20.27 4.32
CA LEU A 56 -10.07 21.36 4.64
C LEU A 56 -9.75 22.19 3.42
N GLU A 57 -9.45 21.55 2.28
CA GLU A 57 -9.18 22.23 1.00
C GLU A 57 -10.36 23.12 0.61
N GLY A 58 -11.59 22.62 0.74
CA GLY A 58 -12.81 23.39 0.49
C GLY A 58 -12.92 24.59 1.40
N LYS A 59 -12.59 24.47 2.68
CA LYS A 59 -12.59 25.58 3.64
C LYS A 59 -11.54 26.62 3.31
N ILE A 60 -10.35 26.19 2.89
CA ILE A 60 -9.27 27.09 2.49
C ILE A 60 -9.67 27.92 1.28
N LYS A 61 -10.30 27.31 0.28
CA LYS A 61 -10.80 28.02 -0.91
C LYS A 61 -11.87 29.05 -0.58
N LYS A 62 -12.61 28.87 0.51
CA LYS A 62 -13.65 29.78 0.98
C LYS A 62 -13.14 30.81 1.98
N ALA A 63 -11.88 30.76 2.37
CA ALA A 63 -11.29 31.70 3.30
C ALA A 63 -11.33 33.13 2.71
N LYS A 64 -11.67 34.10 3.56
CA LYS A 64 -11.86 35.50 3.14
C LYS A 64 -10.53 36.23 2.93
N THR A 65 -9.47 35.78 3.57
CA THR A 65 -8.13 36.40 3.50
C THR A 65 -7.06 35.32 3.34
N ASP A 66 -5.91 35.72 2.79
CA ASP A 66 -4.74 34.84 2.67
C ASP A 66 -4.19 34.44 4.04
N GLU A 67 -4.28 35.33 5.03
CA GLU A 67 -3.87 35.05 6.41
C GLU A 67 -4.71 33.94 7.03
N GLU A 68 -6.02 33.95 6.82
CA GLU A 68 -6.92 32.91 7.29
C GLU A 68 -6.61 31.55 6.62
N ALA A 69 -6.38 31.55 5.31
CA ALA A 69 -6.00 30.37 4.56
C ALA A 69 -4.69 29.78 5.07
N ASP A 70 -3.67 30.62 5.26
CA ASP A 70 -2.35 30.21 5.76
C ASP A 70 -2.42 29.64 7.17
N LYS A 71 -3.27 30.20 8.01
CA LYS A 71 -3.50 29.70 9.39
C LYS A 71 -4.13 28.31 9.35
N MET A 72 -5.14 28.08 8.49
CA MET A 72 -5.78 26.79 8.34
C MET A 72 -4.79 25.74 7.87
N LEU A 73 -3.90 26.08 6.94
CA LEU A 73 -2.84 25.19 6.47
C LEU A 73 -1.88 24.86 7.62
N ALA A 74 -1.39 25.86 8.34
CA ALA A 74 -0.46 25.67 9.44
C ALA A 74 -1.05 24.80 10.56
N ASP A 75 -2.31 25.03 10.93
CA ASP A 75 -2.99 24.27 11.98
C ASP A 75 -3.20 22.79 11.60
N ASN A 76 -3.16 22.45 10.32
CA ASN A 76 -3.44 21.10 9.83
C ASN A 76 -2.21 20.40 9.18
N MET A 77 -1.02 21.00 9.28
CA MET A 77 0.20 20.41 8.74
C MET A 77 0.50 19.02 9.32
N GLY A 78 0.25 18.83 10.60
CA GLY A 78 0.45 17.54 11.26
C GLY A 78 -0.43 16.44 10.67
N LYS A 79 -1.65 16.75 10.28
CA LYS A 79 -2.55 15.79 9.61
C LYS A 79 -2.03 15.42 8.23
N MET A 80 -1.53 16.40 7.48
CA MET A 80 -0.96 16.18 6.14
C MET A 80 0.29 15.32 6.21
N GLU A 81 1.16 15.56 7.17
CA GLU A 81 2.35 14.75 7.39
C GLU A 81 1.99 13.32 7.79
N SER A 82 1.02 13.13 8.68
CA SER A 82 0.53 11.82 9.10
C SER A 82 -0.05 11.05 7.92
N PHE A 83 -0.83 11.72 7.08
CA PHE A 83 -1.39 11.13 5.85
C PHE A 83 -0.28 10.62 4.94
N ASN A 84 0.72 11.45 4.65
CA ASN A 84 1.84 11.08 3.79
C ASN A 84 2.66 9.92 4.37
N LYS A 85 2.87 9.88 5.68
CA LYS A 85 3.58 8.76 6.33
C LYS A 85 2.84 7.45 6.17
N ILE A 86 1.50 7.46 6.31
CA ILE A 86 0.68 6.27 6.14
C ILE A 86 0.72 5.81 4.67
N VAL A 87 0.57 6.73 3.72
CA VAL A 87 0.67 6.43 2.28
C VAL A 87 2.01 5.76 1.96
N ASN A 88 3.11 6.36 2.40
CA ASN A 88 4.44 5.84 2.12
C ASN A 88 4.65 4.45 2.74
N ARG A 89 4.14 4.22 3.94
CA ARG A 89 4.24 2.92 4.61
C ARG A 89 3.47 1.84 3.85
N ILE A 90 2.24 2.14 3.43
CA ILE A 90 1.41 1.19 2.68
C ILE A 90 2.04 0.90 1.31
N GLU A 91 2.50 1.93 0.61
CA GLU A 91 3.19 1.75 -0.67
C GLU A 91 4.43 0.88 -0.53
N ALA A 92 5.22 1.09 0.51
CA ALA A 92 6.43 0.30 0.78
C ALA A 92 6.10 -1.19 0.96
N ILE A 93 5.00 -1.50 1.66
CA ILE A 93 4.54 -2.88 1.84
C ILE A 93 4.17 -3.50 0.48
N PHE A 94 3.43 -2.80 -0.35
CA PHE A 94 3.07 -3.30 -1.69
C PHE A 94 4.28 -3.45 -2.61
N ILE A 95 5.25 -2.52 -2.54
CA ILE A 95 6.49 -2.63 -3.32
C ILE A 95 7.23 -3.91 -2.96
N ASP A 96 7.28 -4.23 -1.67
CA ASP A 96 7.91 -5.46 -1.20
C ASP A 96 7.13 -6.71 -1.63
N LEU A 97 5.80 -6.66 -1.65
CA LEU A 97 4.96 -7.77 -2.08
C LEU A 97 5.02 -8.02 -3.58
N PHE A 98 5.19 -6.97 -4.38
CA PHE A 98 5.27 -7.04 -5.85
C PHE A 98 6.73 -7.04 -6.29
N ASP A 99 7.39 -8.19 -6.17
CA ASP A 99 8.79 -8.35 -6.52
C ASP A 99 8.96 -8.29 -8.05
N ASP A 100 9.70 -7.29 -8.55
CA ASP A 100 9.96 -7.11 -9.97
C ASP A 100 11.19 -7.91 -10.48
N GLY A 101 11.82 -8.67 -9.60
CA GLY A 101 13.01 -9.46 -9.92
C GLY A 101 14.29 -8.63 -10.02
N GLU A 102 14.22 -7.35 -9.73
CA GLU A 102 15.33 -6.41 -9.81
C GLU A 102 15.44 -5.60 -8.50
N ASP A 103 15.60 -4.29 -8.62
CA ASP A 103 15.84 -3.39 -7.49
C ASP A 103 14.57 -2.75 -6.90
N GLY A 104 13.39 -3.15 -7.37
CA GLY A 104 12.13 -2.61 -6.90
C GLY A 104 11.69 -1.31 -7.55
N LYS A 105 12.47 -0.75 -8.46
CA LYS A 105 12.13 0.52 -9.13
C LYS A 105 10.89 0.42 -10.01
N ARG A 106 10.76 -0.70 -10.75
CA ARG A 106 9.58 -0.93 -11.59
C ARG A 106 8.33 -1.11 -10.74
N SER A 107 8.44 -1.88 -9.66
CA SER A 107 7.37 -2.08 -8.70
C SER A 107 6.94 -0.74 -8.07
N ALA A 108 7.89 0.08 -7.65
CA ALA A 108 7.62 1.40 -7.08
C ALA A 108 6.85 2.29 -8.06
N LYS A 109 7.26 2.32 -9.32
CA LYS A 109 6.55 3.09 -10.36
C LYS A 109 5.14 2.60 -10.57
N LEU A 110 4.96 1.28 -10.62
CA LEU A 110 3.64 0.66 -10.79
C LEU A 110 2.69 1.05 -9.66
N ILE A 111 3.13 0.85 -8.44
CA ILE A 111 2.31 1.09 -7.25
C ILE A 111 2.00 2.59 -7.10
N HIS A 112 2.96 3.44 -7.36
CA HIS A 112 2.76 4.88 -7.32
C HIS A 112 1.76 5.34 -8.40
N ALA A 113 1.84 4.78 -9.60
CA ALA A 113 0.93 5.10 -10.69
C ALA A 113 -0.50 4.61 -10.43
N LEU A 114 -0.65 3.42 -9.84
CA LEU A 114 -1.96 2.86 -9.50
C LEU A 114 -2.63 3.58 -8.34
N GLY A 115 -1.86 3.97 -7.35
CA GLY A 115 -2.37 4.42 -6.06
C GLY A 115 -2.79 3.24 -5.19
N ILE A 116 -3.00 3.48 -3.90
CA ILE A 116 -3.24 2.43 -2.90
C ILE A 116 -4.50 1.62 -3.21
N GLU A 117 -5.62 2.29 -3.52
CA GLU A 117 -6.89 1.62 -3.77
C GLU A 117 -6.82 0.68 -4.98
N ASN A 118 -6.24 1.16 -6.08
CA ASN A 118 -6.12 0.36 -7.30
C ASN A 118 -5.08 -0.75 -7.14
N THR A 119 -4.02 -0.51 -6.38
CA THR A 119 -3.03 -1.54 -6.05
C THR A 119 -3.69 -2.68 -5.29
N GLN A 120 -4.55 -2.36 -4.31
CA GLN A 120 -5.32 -3.36 -3.57
C GLN A 120 -6.22 -4.18 -4.49
N LYS A 121 -6.88 -3.53 -5.45
CA LYS A 121 -7.74 -4.20 -6.44
C LYS A 121 -6.94 -5.15 -7.33
N VAL A 122 -5.78 -4.70 -7.81
CA VAL A 122 -4.89 -5.53 -8.65
C VAL A 122 -4.39 -6.73 -7.84
N TYR A 123 -3.97 -6.51 -6.60
CA TYR A 123 -3.55 -7.57 -5.70
C TYR A 123 -4.65 -8.63 -5.55
N ASN A 124 -5.86 -8.21 -5.22
CA ASN A 124 -7.01 -9.12 -5.07
C ASN A 124 -7.31 -9.89 -6.36
N GLU A 125 -7.28 -9.20 -7.49
CA GLU A 125 -7.52 -9.81 -8.80
C GLU A 125 -6.49 -10.90 -9.13
N ILE A 126 -5.22 -10.65 -8.82
CA ILE A 126 -4.15 -11.63 -9.05
C ILE A 126 -4.42 -12.93 -8.29
N PHE A 127 -4.75 -12.83 -7.00
CA PHE A 127 -4.99 -14.01 -6.18
C PHE A 127 -6.32 -14.68 -6.49
N ASP A 128 -7.35 -13.95 -6.85
CA ASP A 128 -8.62 -14.51 -7.30
C ASP A 128 -8.45 -15.34 -8.58
N LYS A 129 -7.71 -14.80 -9.56
CA LYS A 129 -7.41 -15.52 -10.80
C LYS A 129 -6.53 -16.74 -10.57
N ALA A 130 -5.53 -16.62 -9.70
CA ALA A 130 -4.67 -17.75 -9.36
C ALA A 130 -5.48 -18.89 -8.69
N GLU A 131 -6.42 -18.55 -7.81
CA GLU A 131 -7.30 -19.51 -7.18
C GLU A 131 -8.22 -20.20 -8.19
N GLN A 132 -8.78 -19.45 -9.13
CA GLN A 132 -9.61 -20.01 -10.21
C GLN A 132 -8.81 -20.96 -11.09
N ASN A 133 -7.59 -20.59 -11.47
CA ASN A 133 -6.73 -21.44 -12.29
C ASN A 133 -6.35 -22.73 -11.57
N ALA A 134 -6.18 -22.70 -10.26
CA ALA A 134 -5.88 -23.90 -9.46
C ALA A 134 -7.05 -24.89 -9.38
N LYS A 135 -8.28 -24.43 -9.60
CA LYS A 135 -9.50 -25.27 -9.59
C LYS A 135 -9.77 -25.93 -10.95
N GLU A 136 -9.16 -25.42 -12.00
CA GLU A 136 -9.24 -26.00 -13.33
C GLU A 136 -8.20 -27.12 -13.48
#